data_78d335eed7e8690bec5bad5773275c23
#
_entry.id   78d335eed7e8690bec5bad5773275c23
#
_cell.length_a   1.000
_cell.length_b   1.000
_cell.length_c   1.000
_cell.angle_alpha   90.00
_cell.angle_beta   90.00
_cell.angle_gamma   90.00
#
_symmetry.space_group_name_H-M   'P 1'
#
loop_
_entity.id
_entity.type
_entity.pdbx_description
1 polymer ?
#
loop_
_entity_poly.entity_id
_entity_poly.type
_entity_poly.pdbx_seq_one_letter_code
_entity_poly.pdbx_strand_id
1 'polypeptide(L)'
;MVGSLSAPGPETRGVDGSGRWTSAARCCEADHCSVCPPPEKPRARERLLSCCNRMHESLMLFDSICNNKFFIDTSIILFLNKKDLFGEKIKKSPLTICFPEYTGPNTYEDAAAYIQAQFESKNRSPNKEIYCHMTCATDTNNIQVVFDAVTDIIIANNLRGCGLY
;
A
#
# COMPACT_ATOMS: atom_id res chain seq x y z
N MET A 1 19.56 -38.00 -42.26
CA MET A 1 18.97 -36.65 -42.39
C MET A 1 18.05 -36.45 -41.23
N VAL A 2 18.51 -35.70 -40.26
CA VAL A 2 17.76 -35.44 -39.02
C VAL A 2 17.25 -34.00 -39.10
N GLY A 3 15.94 -33.85 -39.26
CA GLY A 3 15.29 -32.54 -39.30
C GLY A 3 15.12 -31.99 -37.90
N SER A 4 15.80 -30.91 -37.59
CA SER A 4 15.65 -30.13 -36.37
C SER A 4 14.36 -29.32 -36.43
N LEU A 5 13.39 -29.62 -35.55
CA LEU A 5 12.23 -28.78 -35.31
C LEU A 5 12.60 -27.72 -34.29
N SER A 6 12.76 -26.50 -34.76
CA SER A 6 12.95 -25.30 -33.94
C SER A 6 11.63 -24.89 -33.29
N ALA A 7 11.60 -24.77 -31.94
CA ALA A 7 10.46 -24.25 -31.22
C ALA A 7 10.32 -22.73 -31.49
N PRO A 8 9.09 -22.19 -31.61
CA PRO A 8 8.90 -20.75 -31.73
C PRO A 8 9.19 -20.06 -30.38
N GLY A 9 10.02 -19.03 -30.42
CA GLY A 9 10.33 -18.16 -29.30
C GLY A 9 9.11 -17.29 -28.88
N PRO A 10 9.17 -16.63 -27.73
CA PRO A 10 8.07 -15.83 -27.24
C PRO A 10 7.83 -14.63 -28.16
N GLU A 11 6.61 -14.52 -28.68
CA GLU A 11 6.16 -13.39 -29.50
C GLU A 11 6.21 -12.10 -28.65
N THR A 12 7.04 -11.20 -29.13
CA THR A 12 7.12 -9.83 -28.60
C THR A 12 5.84 -9.08 -28.97
N ARG A 13 5.22 -8.48 -27.99
CA ARG A 13 4.05 -7.61 -28.14
C ARG A 13 4.42 -6.41 -29.01
N GLY A 14 3.95 -6.40 -30.24
CA GLY A 14 4.15 -5.30 -31.19
C GLY A 14 2.95 -4.37 -31.20
N VAL A 15 3.21 -3.08 -31.04
CA VAL A 15 2.26 -2.01 -31.34
C VAL A 15 2.54 -1.64 -32.81
N ASP A 16 1.51 -1.56 -33.67
CA ASP A 16 1.70 -1.08 -35.03
C ASP A 16 2.04 0.43 -35.03
N GLY A 17 2.63 0.90 -36.13
CA GLY A 17 3.06 2.31 -36.23
C GLY A 17 1.96 3.35 -36.15
N SER A 18 0.70 2.97 -35.88
CA SER A 18 -0.46 3.84 -35.65
C SER A 18 -0.92 3.86 -34.20
N GLY A 19 -0.23 3.16 -33.29
CA GLY A 19 -0.61 3.09 -31.86
C GLY A 19 -1.82 2.19 -31.57
N ARG A 20 -2.22 1.33 -32.52
CA ARG A 20 -3.38 0.46 -32.40
C ARG A 20 -2.94 -0.95 -31.99
N TRP A 21 -3.52 -1.49 -30.91
CA TRP A 21 -3.30 -2.87 -30.46
C TRP A 21 -3.73 -3.88 -31.51
N THR A 22 -2.87 -4.86 -31.80
CA THR A 22 -3.19 -5.94 -32.73
C THR A 22 -4.31 -6.84 -32.18
N SER A 23 -5.00 -7.52 -33.08
CA SER A 23 -6.29 -8.22 -32.90
C SER A 23 -6.37 -9.22 -31.73
N ALA A 24 -5.26 -9.68 -31.16
CA ALA A 24 -5.24 -10.58 -30.00
C ALA A 24 -5.56 -9.87 -28.66
N ALA A 25 -5.34 -8.56 -28.57
CA ALA A 25 -5.59 -7.79 -27.35
C ALA A 25 -7.08 -7.38 -27.18
N ARG A 26 -7.87 -7.44 -28.23
CA ARG A 26 -9.31 -7.05 -28.21
C ARG A 26 -10.25 -8.11 -27.64
N CYS A 27 -9.78 -9.34 -27.44
CA CYS A 27 -10.66 -10.43 -26.95
C CYS A 27 -10.83 -10.43 -25.44
N CYS A 28 -10.02 -9.68 -24.68
CA CYS A 28 -10.01 -9.71 -23.22
C CYS A 28 -10.73 -8.53 -22.53
N GLU A 29 -11.27 -7.58 -23.31
CA GLU A 29 -12.00 -6.42 -22.75
C GLU A 29 -13.51 -6.65 -22.58
N ALA A 30 -14.05 -7.76 -23.07
CA ALA A 30 -15.45 -8.11 -22.86
C ALA A 30 -15.56 -9.21 -21.79
N ASP A 31 -16.22 -8.93 -20.70
CA ASP A 31 -16.53 -9.85 -19.58
C ASP A 31 -17.31 -11.13 -19.99
N HIS A 32 -17.47 -11.40 -21.31
CA HIS A 32 -18.23 -12.51 -21.86
C HIS A 32 -17.56 -13.15 -23.08
N CYS A 33 -16.27 -13.46 -23.01
CA CYS A 33 -15.62 -14.28 -24.03
C CYS A 33 -15.80 -15.77 -23.70
N SER A 34 -16.68 -16.46 -24.44
CA SER A 34 -16.92 -17.91 -24.29
C SER A 34 -15.76 -18.80 -24.72
N VAL A 35 -14.70 -18.24 -25.26
CA VAL A 35 -13.51 -18.97 -25.76
C VAL A 35 -12.30 -18.82 -24.84
N CYS A 36 -12.27 -17.78 -23.99
CA CYS A 36 -11.21 -17.62 -23.00
C CYS A 36 -11.62 -18.31 -21.69
N PRO A 37 -10.78 -19.16 -21.10
CA PRO A 37 -11.04 -19.64 -19.76
C PRO A 37 -11.16 -18.45 -18.81
N PRO A 38 -12.11 -18.47 -17.86
CA PRO A 38 -12.24 -17.38 -16.89
C PRO A 38 -10.89 -17.21 -16.18
N PRO A 39 -10.48 -15.94 -15.88
CA PRO A 39 -9.23 -15.70 -15.16
C PRO A 39 -9.27 -16.50 -13.87
N GLU A 40 -8.33 -17.43 -13.71
CA GLU A 40 -8.21 -18.19 -12.48
C GLU A 40 -8.11 -17.23 -11.31
N LYS A 41 -9.04 -17.34 -10.36
CA LYS A 41 -8.97 -16.55 -9.13
C LYS A 41 -7.63 -16.88 -8.45
N PRO A 42 -6.77 -15.89 -8.20
CA PRO A 42 -5.45 -16.14 -7.62
C PRO A 42 -5.61 -16.98 -6.35
N ARG A 43 -4.79 -18.00 -6.20
CA ARG A 43 -4.80 -18.88 -5.04
C ARG A 43 -4.61 -18.05 -3.78
N ALA A 44 -5.14 -18.50 -2.65
CA ALA A 44 -5.09 -17.75 -1.39
C ALA A 44 -3.65 -17.29 -1.04
N ARG A 45 -2.65 -18.15 -1.32
CA ARG A 45 -1.23 -17.86 -1.12
C ARG A 45 -0.73 -16.71 -2.01
N GLU A 46 -1.14 -16.66 -3.29
CA GLU A 46 -0.76 -15.60 -4.23
C GLU A 46 -1.37 -14.25 -3.83
N ARG A 47 -2.61 -14.25 -3.32
CA ARG A 47 -3.25 -13.04 -2.79
C ARG A 47 -2.55 -12.53 -1.53
N LEU A 48 -2.09 -13.41 -0.65
CA LEU A 48 -1.35 -13.05 0.55
C LEU A 48 0.01 -12.44 0.19
N LEU A 49 0.77 -13.06 -0.71
CA LEU A 49 2.06 -12.54 -1.20
C LEU A 49 1.88 -11.18 -1.89
N SER A 50 0.86 -11.02 -2.73
CA SER A 50 0.55 -9.72 -3.36
C SER A 50 0.18 -8.65 -2.31
N CYS A 51 -0.50 -9.02 -1.24
CA CYS A 51 -0.84 -8.08 -0.16
C CYS A 51 0.40 -7.65 0.63
N CYS A 52 1.34 -8.57 0.89
CA CYS A 52 2.62 -8.27 1.55
C CYS A 52 3.49 -7.36 0.69
N ASN A 53 3.57 -7.62 -0.61
CA ASN A 53 4.30 -6.75 -1.54
C ASN A 53 3.76 -5.31 -1.50
N ARG A 54 2.44 -5.14 -1.50
CA ARG A 54 1.81 -3.80 -1.40
C ARG A 54 2.11 -3.10 -0.08
N MET A 55 2.22 -3.83 1.03
CA MET A 55 2.60 -3.24 2.31
C MET A 55 4.03 -2.70 2.25
N HIS A 56 4.97 -3.47 1.72
CA HIS A 56 6.35 -3.04 1.55
C HIS A 56 6.49 -1.89 0.55
N GLU A 57 5.75 -1.93 -0.57
CA GLU A 57 5.67 -0.82 -1.52
C GLU A 57 5.17 0.47 -0.86
N SER A 58 4.15 0.36 0.00
CA SER A 58 3.63 1.50 0.77
C SER A 58 4.65 2.07 1.74
N LEU A 59 5.44 1.21 2.42
CA LEU A 59 6.51 1.64 3.31
C LEU A 59 7.65 2.34 2.53
N MET A 60 8.00 1.84 1.34
CA MET A 60 9.00 2.47 0.47
C MET A 60 8.52 3.83 -0.04
N LEU A 61 7.27 3.92 -0.46
CA LEU A 61 6.67 5.18 -0.90
C LEU A 61 6.64 6.20 0.23
N PHE A 62 6.24 5.78 1.44
CA PHE A 62 6.22 6.64 2.61
C PHE A 62 7.62 7.13 2.99
N ASP A 63 8.64 6.26 2.97
CA ASP A 63 10.06 6.64 3.18
C ASP A 63 10.48 7.73 2.18
N SER A 64 10.17 7.54 0.90
CA SER A 64 10.48 8.50 -0.15
C SER A 64 9.82 9.86 0.06
N ILE A 65 8.54 9.88 0.45
CA ILE A 65 7.79 11.13 0.69
C ILE A 65 8.25 11.77 1.98
N CYS A 66 8.34 11.00 3.07
CA CYS A 66 8.69 11.49 4.39
C CYS A 66 10.06 12.17 4.41
N ASN A 67 11.04 11.59 3.71
CA ASN A 67 12.41 12.09 3.69
C ASN A 67 12.74 12.94 2.46
N ASN A 68 11.71 13.37 1.71
CA ASN A 68 11.91 14.29 0.60
C ASN A 68 12.34 15.67 1.12
N LYS A 69 13.33 16.27 0.47
CA LYS A 69 13.86 17.60 0.82
C LYS A 69 12.80 18.70 0.94
N PHE A 70 11.70 18.58 0.20
CA PHE A 70 10.61 19.55 0.25
C PHE A 70 9.71 19.42 1.48
N PHE A 71 9.80 18.28 2.20
CA PHE A 71 8.94 17.97 3.35
C PHE A 71 9.73 17.76 4.64
N ILE A 72 11.00 18.16 4.70
CA ILE A 72 11.86 17.96 5.88
C ILE A 72 11.25 18.57 7.15
N ASP A 73 10.72 19.78 7.03
CA ASP A 73 10.15 20.54 8.16
C ASP A 73 8.61 20.54 8.17
N THR A 74 8.00 19.62 7.41
CA THR A 74 6.55 19.52 7.31
C THR A 74 6.06 18.35 8.14
N SER A 75 5.09 18.59 9.03
CA SER A 75 4.38 17.54 9.76
C SER A 75 3.58 16.66 8.80
N ILE A 76 3.56 15.37 9.06
CA ILE A 76 2.85 14.40 8.23
C ILE A 76 1.72 13.78 9.03
N ILE A 77 0.53 13.69 8.44
CA ILE A 77 -0.58 12.93 8.98
C ILE A 77 -0.66 11.62 8.20
N LEU A 78 -0.47 10.51 8.89
CA LEU A 78 -0.53 9.17 8.33
C LEU A 78 -1.87 8.52 8.67
N PHE A 79 -2.63 8.16 7.64
CA PHE A 79 -3.87 7.41 7.79
C PHE A 79 -3.62 5.93 7.47
N LEU A 80 -3.68 5.08 8.49
CA LEU A 80 -3.74 3.64 8.34
C LEU A 80 -5.21 3.23 8.17
N ASN A 81 -5.66 3.25 6.94
CA ASN A 81 -7.07 3.03 6.60
C ASN A 81 -7.43 1.53 6.53
N LYS A 82 -8.73 1.25 6.56
CA LYS A 82 -9.31 -0.11 6.50
C LYS A 82 -9.01 -0.96 7.74
N LYS A 83 -9.05 -0.33 8.93
CA LYS A 83 -8.86 -1.02 10.21
C LYS A 83 -9.80 -2.21 10.42
N ASP A 84 -11.03 -2.12 9.91
CA ASP A 84 -12.05 -3.16 9.92
C ASP A 84 -11.59 -4.42 9.16
N LEU A 85 -11.17 -4.24 7.91
CA LEU A 85 -10.65 -5.34 7.09
C LEU A 85 -9.34 -5.92 7.65
N PHE A 86 -8.52 -5.08 8.28
CA PHE A 86 -7.30 -5.55 8.93
C PHE A 86 -7.63 -6.45 10.12
N GLY A 87 -8.62 -6.07 10.95
CA GLY A 87 -9.08 -6.89 12.07
C GLY A 87 -9.58 -8.27 11.65
N GLU A 88 -10.23 -8.38 10.49
CA GLU A 88 -10.62 -9.68 9.94
C GLU A 88 -9.44 -10.48 9.37
N LYS A 89 -8.50 -9.80 8.73
CA LYS A 89 -7.34 -10.43 8.10
C LYS A 89 -6.39 -11.02 9.12
N ILE A 90 -6.10 -10.31 10.20
CA ILE A 90 -5.14 -10.77 11.22
C ILE A 90 -5.59 -12.05 11.90
N LYS A 91 -6.91 -12.29 12.01
CA LYS A 91 -7.47 -13.54 12.53
C LYS A 91 -7.22 -14.73 11.61
N LYS A 92 -7.06 -14.50 10.30
CA LYS A 92 -6.92 -15.54 9.27
C LYS A 92 -5.48 -15.71 8.79
N SER A 93 -4.65 -14.70 8.95
CA SER A 93 -3.31 -14.65 8.38
C SER A 93 -2.39 -13.91 9.34
N PRO A 94 -1.37 -14.58 9.90
CA PRO A 94 -0.44 -13.96 10.84
C PRO A 94 0.38 -12.88 10.16
N LEU A 95 0.77 -11.85 10.94
CA LEU A 95 1.55 -10.72 10.46
C LEU A 95 2.94 -11.16 9.96
N THR A 96 3.47 -12.27 10.48
CA THR A 96 4.75 -12.86 10.07
C THR A 96 4.85 -13.23 8.59
N ILE A 97 3.72 -13.34 7.88
CA ILE A 97 3.72 -13.53 6.42
C ILE A 97 4.27 -12.28 5.70
N CYS A 98 3.98 -11.09 6.22
CA CYS A 98 4.48 -9.82 5.68
C CYS A 98 5.78 -9.39 6.35
N PHE A 99 5.90 -9.63 7.65
CA PHE A 99 7.04 -9.25 8.48
C PHE A 99 7.55 -10.48 9.23
N PRO A 100 8.46 -11.27 8.64
CA PRO A 100 8.99 -12.48 9.25
C PRO A 100 9.68 -12.25 10.60
N GLU A 101 10.18 -11.03 10.82
CA GLU A 101 10.83 -10.59 12.06
C GLU A 101 9.85 -10.25 13.20
N TYR A 102 8.55 -10.22 12.91
CA TYR A 102 7.54 -9.94 13.93
C TYR A 102 7.42 -11.11 14.92
N THR A 103 7.66 -10.85 16.19
CA THR A 103 7.59 -11.84 17.28
C THR A 103 6.45 -11.60 18.26
N GLY A 104 5.65 -10.55 18.04
CA GLY A 104 4.52 -10.22 18.89
C GLY A 104 3.32 -11.16 18.73
N PRO A 105 2.33 -11.05 19.60
CA PRO A 105 1.10 -11.82 19.52
C PRO A 105 0.30 -11.44 18.25
N ASN A 106 -0.44 -12.41 17.71
CA ASN A 106 -1.26 -12.19 16.52
C ASN A 106 -2.62 -11.58 16.88
N THR A 107 -2.60 -10.50 17.65
CA THR A 107 -3.77 -9.68 17.99
C THR A 107 -3.86 -8.47 17.06
N TYR A 108 -5.05 -7.87 16.98
CA TYR A 108 -5.24 -6.67 16.17
C TYR A 108 -4.40 -5.51 16.69
N GLU A 109 -4.41 -5.30 18.00
CA GLU A 109 -3.76 -4.18 18.68
C GLU A 109 -2.24 -4.21 18.48
N ASP A 110 -1.62 -5.36 18.77
CA ASP A 110 -0.17 -5.52 18.65
C ASP A 110 0.30 -5.45 17.19
N ALA A 111 -0.43 -6.09 16.29
CA ALA A 111 -0.11 -6.05 14.87
C ALA A 111 -0.29 -4.64 14.26
N ALA A 112 -1.31 -3.91 14.67
CA ALA A 112 -1.54 -2.54 14.24
C ALA A 112 -0.46 -1.60 14.78
N ALA A 113 -0.08 -1.73 16.04
CA ALA A 113 1.00 -0.95 16.66
C ALA A 113 2.34 -1.24 15.96
N TYR A 114 2.61 -2.49 15.61
CA TYR A 114 3.83 -2.84 14.88
C TYR A 114 3.88 -2.22 13.49
N ILE A 115 2.79 -2.27 12.73
CA ILE A 115 2.71 -1.63 11.41
C ILE A 115 2.90 -0.12 11.53
N GLN A 116 2.26 0.52 12.50
CA GLN A 116 2.44 1.94 12.78
C GLN A 116 3.92 2.26 13.04
N ALA A 117 4.58 1.50 13.92
CA ALA A 117 5.99 1.67 14.22
C ALA A 117 6.89 1.49 12.99
N GLN A 118 6.55 0.58 12.06
CA GLN A 118 7.28 0.42 10.80
C GLN A 118 7.20 1.67 9.92
N PHE A 119 6.05 2.34 9.86
CA PHE A 119 5.93 3.61 9.14
C PHE A 119 6.66 4.73 9.86
N GLU A 120 6.48 4.89 11.16
CA GLU A 120 7.14 5.93 11.96
C GLU A 120 8.67 5.82 11.93
N SER A 121 9.20 4.59 11.90
CA SER A 121 10.65 4.33 11.81
C SER A 121 11.29 4.82 10.50
N LYS A 122 10.50 5.10 9.47
CA LYS A 122 11.00 5.67 8.21
C LYS A 122 11.36 7.15 8.35
N ASN A 123 10.86 7.83 9.38
CA ASN A 123 11.20 9.22 9.64
C ASN A 123 12.66 9.37 10.07
N ARG A 124 13.45 10.08 9.29
CA ARG A 124 14.87 10.35 9.57
C ARG A 124 15.10 11.73 10.17
N SER A 125 14.08 12.58 10.19
CA SER A 125 14.19 13.92 10.73
C SER A 125 13.75 13.95 12.19
N PRO A 126 14.61 14.37 13.14
CA PRO A 126 14.25 14.43 14.56
C PRO A 126 13.20 15.51 14.88
N ASN A 127 13.08 16.51 14.03
CA ASN A 127 12.18 17.64 14.25
C ASN A 127 10.81 17.48 13.56
N LYS A 128 10.64 16.39 12.79
CA LYS A 128 9.39 16.11 12.09
C LYS A 128 8.53 15.19 12.93
N GLU A 129 7.29 15.61 13.15
CA GLU A 129 6.27 14.81 13.81
C GLU A 129 5.41 14.08 12.79
N ILE A 130 5.13 12.80 13.06
CA ILE A 130 4.18 11.98 12.31
C ILE A 130 2.98 11.71 13.21
N TYR A 131 1.81 12.15 12.76
CA TYR A 131 0.54 11.94 13.45
C TYR A 131 -0.16 10.75 12.79
N CYS A 132 -0.24 9.63 13.50
CA CYS A 132 -0.81 8.39 12.96
C CYS A 132 -2.24 8.18 13.45
N HIS A 133 -3.15 7.90 12.52
CA HIS A 133 -4.56 7.62 12.80
C HIS A 133 -5.02 6.33 12.12
N MET A 134 -5.64 5.43 12.92
CA MET A 134 -6.31 4.24 12.41
C MET A 134 -7.72 4.62 11.94
N THR A 135 -7.99 4.48 10.64
CA THR A 135 -9.25 4.91 10.06
C THR A 135 -10.02 3.77 9.38
N CYS A 136 -11.32 3.97 9.26
CA CYS A 136 -12.22 3.15 8.46
C CYS A 136 -13.09 4.06 7.60
N ALA A 137 -13.24 3.75 6.31
CA ALA A 137 -14.03 4.57 5.39
C ALA A 137 -15.53 4.63 5.73
N THR A 138 -16.01 3.68 6.53
CA THR A 138 -17.43 3.58 6.96
C THR A 138 -17.70 4.31 8.28
N ASP A 139 -16.68 4.85 8.93
CA ASP A 139 -16.80 5.49 10.23
C ASP A 139 -16.70 7.02 10.06
N THR A 140 -17.86 7.69 10.11
CA THR A 140 -17.96 9.16 9.99
C THR A 140 -17.29 9.91 11.16
N ASN A 141 -17.13 9.27 12.31
CA ASN A 141 -16.45 9.86 13.46
C ASN A 141 -14.95 10.08 13.20
N ASN A 142 -14.35 9.32 12.27
CA ASN A 142 -12.95 9.51 11.88
C ASN A 142 -12.70 10.88 11.23
N ILE A 143 -13.69 11.50 10.62
CA ILE A 143 -13.54 12.84 10.02
C ILE A 143 -13.32 13.89 11.10
N GLN A 144 -14.04 13.79 12.22
CA GLN A 144 -13.88 14.72 13.34
C GLN A 144 -12.48 14.59 13.96
N VAL A 145 -12.02 13.35 14.19
CA VAL A 145 -10.65 13.10 14.72
C VAL A 145 -9.58 13.68 13.81
N VAL A 146 -9.78 13.62 12.49
CA VAL A 146 -8.87 14.23 11.52
C VAL A 146 -8.86 15.74 11.64
N PHE A 147 -10.04 16.37 11.72
CA PHE A 147 -10.13 17.81 11.89
C PHE A 147 -9.49 18.30 13.19
N ASP A 148 -9.70 17.58 14.28
CA ASP A 148 -9.10 17.90 15.58
C ASP A 148 -7.57 17.82 15.49
N ALA A 149 -7.02 16.73 14.93
CA ALA A 149 -5.59 16.56 14.73
C ALA A 149 -4.97 17.66 13.83
N VAL A 150 -5.63 17.99 12.72
CA VAL A 150 -5.17 19.07 11.81
C VAL A 150 -5.19 20.41 12.52
N THR A 151 -6.23 20.68 13.31
CA THR A 151 -6.35 21.93 14.07
C THR A 151 -5.24 22.04 15.11
N ASP A 152 -4.95 20.97 15.85
CA ASP A 152 -3.86 20.94 16.83
C ASP A 152 -2.50 21.19 16.19
N ILE A 153 -2.23 20.58 15.04
CA ILE A 153 -0.99 20.79 14.28
C ILE A 153 -0.87 22.26 13.82
N ILE A 154 -1.94 22.84 13.30
CA ILE A 154 -1.94 24.24 12.84
C ILE A 154 -1.69 25.18 14.03
N ILE A 155 -2.36 24.95 15.16
CA ILE A 155 -2.18 25.74 16.38
C ILE A 155 -0.75 25.61 16.87
N ALA A 156 -0.20 24.40 16.99
CA ALA A 156 1.17 24.16 17.44
C ALA A 156 2.20 24.85 16.54
N ASN A 157 2.04 24.77 15.21
CA ASN A 157 2.93 25.43 14.26
C ASN A 157 2.85 26.97 14.36
N ASN A 158 1.64 27.53 14.54
CA ASN A 158 1.45 28.96 14.71
C ASN A 158 2.10 29.45 16.01
N LEU A 159 1.95 28.72 17.10
CA LEU A 159 2.56 29.05 18.40
C LEU A 159 4.10 29.02 18.32
N ARG A 160 4.68 28.03 17.67
CA ARG A 160 6.14 27.99 17.39
C ARG A 160 6.59 29.20 16.56
N GLY A 161 5.83 29.56 15.53
CA GLY A 161 6.12 30.74 14.69
C GLY A 161 6.04 32.08 15.44
N CYS A 162 5.23 32.14 16.49
CA CYS A 162 5.10 33.32 17.38
C CYS A 162 6.11 33.34 18.54
N GLY A 163 6.99 32.34 18.65
CA GLY A 163 7.98 32.25 19.73
C GLY A 163 7.40 31.96 21.12
N LEU A 164 6.20 31.36 21.18
CA LEU A 164 5.52 30.99 22.41
C LEU A 164 5.83 29.55 22.89
N TYR A 165 6.74 28.88 22.21
CA TYR A 165 7.33 27.59 22.58
C TYR A 165 8.82 27.58 22.29
#